data_090268058a6b94606c897c0ac6496793
#
_entry.id   090268058a6b94606c897c0ac6496793
#
_cell.length_a   1.000
_cell.length_b   1.000
_cell.length_c   1.000
_cell.angle_alpha   90.00
_cell.angle_beta   90.00
_cell.angle_gamma   90.00
#
_symmetry.space_group_name_H-M   'P 1'
#
loop_
_entity.id
_entity.type
_entity.pdbx_description
1 polymer ?
#
loop_
_entity_poly.entity_id
_entity_poly.type
_entity_poly.pdbx_seq_one_letter_code
_entity_poly.pdbx_strand_id
1 'polypeptide(L)'
;MKKLFLMWRSEAGKTSLTQALKGEELHYEKTQYTITADDTIDSPGEYAESKQFGAGLACFSFEADVVGIVQAADEPYNLFSPCLRTFILRPLIGIITKTDSPYANVPMIKQWLLNAGCDRIFLVNNVTREGIDELMEYLAEDPVKITMEQAKFKQHLGLKEWDPLPDGVEYPDGI
;
A
#
# COMPACT_ATOMS: atom_id res chain seq x y z
N MET A 1 -11.78 6.24 -7.71
CA MET A 1 -10.43 5.71 -7.45
C MET A 1 -10.31 5.37 -5.97
N LYS A 2 -9.59 4.31 -5.61
CA LYS A 2 -9.33 3.93 -4.22
C LYS A 2 -8.47 4.99 -3.54
N LYS A 3 -8.82 5.36 -2.32
CA LYS A 3 -8.02 6.27 -1.49
C LYS A 3 -6.83 5.51 -0.93
N LEU A 4 -5.62 5.92 -1.31
CA LEU A 4 -4.36 5.26 -0.96
C LEU A 4 -3.70 5.96 0.25
N PHE A 5 -3.41 5.19 1.30
CA PHE A 5 -2.54 5.62 2.39
C PHE A 5 -1.14 5.04 2.20
N LEU A 6 -0.13 5.89 2.10
CA LEU A 6 1.26 5.48 1.89
C LEU A 6 2.06 5.50 3.18
N MET A 7 2.74 4.40 3.45
CA MET A 7 3.72 4.23 4.52
C MET A 7 5.11 3.96 3.93
N TRP A 8 6.12 4.67 4.39
CA TRP A 8 7.48 4.56 3.83
C TRP A 8 8.52 5.02 4.85
N ARG A 9 9.79 4.76 4.52
CA ARG A 9 10.94 5.37 5.17
C ARG A 9 11.27 6.70 4.49
N SER A 10 11.89 7.62 5.23
CA SER A 10 12.50 8.82 4.65
C SER A 10 13.39 8.43 3.46
N GLU A 11 13.27 9.17 2.36
CA GLU A 11 14.03 8.96 1.11
C GLU A 11 13.69 7.69 0.29
N ALA A 12 12.66 6.92 0.63
CA ALA A 12 12.20 5.77 -0.17
C ALA A 12 11.56 6.16 -1.53
N GLY A 13 11.57 7.44 -1.91
CA GLY A 13 11.05 7.91 -3.19
C GLY A 13 9.55 8.17 -3.20
N LYS A 14 8.92 8.35 -2.03
CA LYS A 14 7.49 8.60 -1.94
C LYS A 14 7.04 9.86 -2.67
N THR A 15 7.70 11.01 -2.44
CA THR A 15 7.31 12.27 -3.09
C THR A 15 7.33 12.12 -4.61
N SER A 16 8.37 11.48 -5.14
CA SER A 16 8.46 11.15 -6.57
C SER A 16 7.35 10.19 -7.02
N LEU A 17 6.99 9.21 -6.19
CA LEU A 17 5.87 8.30 -6.46
C LEU A 17 4.53 9.06 -6.48
N THR A 18 4.28 9.90 -5.49
CA THR A 18 3.04 10.70 -5.42
C THR A 18 2.92 11.64 -6.64
N GLN A 19 4.01 12.29 -7.04
CA GLN A 19 4.05 13.12 -8.25
C GLN A 19 3.81 12.31 -9.51
N ALA A 20 4.44 11.12 -9.62
CA ALA A 20 4.23 10.22 -10.75
C ALA A 20 2.77 9.74 -10.85
N LEU A 21 2.11 9.45 -9.72
CA LEU A 21 0.70 9.07 -9.66
C LEU A 21 -0.23 10.21 -10.08
N LYS A 22 0.11 11.46 -9.72
CA LYS A 22 -0.65 12.65 -10.11
C LYS A 22 -0.36 13.11 -11.55
N GLY A 23 0.62 12.53 -12.22
CA GLY A 23 1.08 12.96 -13.53
C GLY A 23 1.80 14.31 -13.54
N GLU A 24 2.31 14.77 -12.39
CA GLU A 24 3.06 16.00 -12.21
C GLU A 24 4.55 15.82 -12.56
N GLU A 25 5.25 16.93 -12.85
CA GLU A 25 6.70 16.90 -12.96
C GLU A 25 7.36 16.61 -11.61
N LEU A 26 8.49 15.86 -11.64
CA LEU A 26 9.19 15.46 -10.43
C LEU A 26 9.88 16.65 -9.76
N HIS A 27 9.38 17.05 -8.58
CA HIS A 27 10.04 18.00 -7.70
C HIS A 27 10.31 17.36 -6.35
N TYR A 28 11.51 17.56 -5.80
CA TYR A 28 11.86 17.02 -4.48
C TYR A 28 11.40 17.96 -3.36
N GLU A 29 10.44 17.49 -2.56
CA GLU A 29 10.03 18.16 -1.31
C GLU A 29 9.98 17.15 -0.16
N LYS A 30 10.43 17.57 1.02
CA LYS A 30 10.35 16.76 2.24
C LYS A 30 9.02 17.01 2.94
N THR A 31 8.20 15.98 3.04
CA THR A 31 6.91 16.06 3.76
C THR A 31 7.14 15.95 5.27
N GLN A 32 6.76 16.99 6.02
CA GLN A 32 6.91 17.04 7.49
C GLN A 32 5.61 16.74 8.25
N TYR A 33 4.46 16.82 7.57
CA TYR A 33 3.13 16.61 8.14
C TYR A 33 2.32 15.65 7.29
N THR A 34 1.32 15.01 7.92
CA THR A 34 0.35 14.21 7.17
C THR A 34 -0.52 15.14 6.33
N ILE A 35 -0.54 14.89 5.02
CA ILE A 35 -1.33 15.64 4.05
C ILE A 35 -2.38 14.69 3.47
N THR A 36 -3.63 15.09 3.51
CA THR A 36 -4.73 14.40 2.83
C THR A 36 -5.01 15.16 1.54
N ALA A 37 -4.72 14.54 0.39
CA ALA A 37 -5.21 14.96 -0.91
C ALA A 37 -6.39 14.07 -1.30
N ASP A 38 -7.20 14.46 -2.29
CA ASP A 38 -8.48 13.80 -2.61
C ASP A 38 -8.38 12.27 -2.70
N ASP A 39 -7.28 11.72 -3.23
CA ASP A 39 -7.09 10.28 -3.45
C ASP A 39 -5.86 9.68 -2.74
N THR A 40 -5.07 10.48 -2.02
CA THR A 40 -3.85 10.00 -1.34
C THR A 40 -3.71 10.63 0.04
N ILE A 41 -3.54 9.79 1.06
CA ILE A 41 -3.18 10.22 2.40
C ILE A 41 -1.67 10.04 2.54
N ASP A 42 -0.98 11.13 2.77
CA ASP A 42 0.47 11.17 2.89
C ASP A 42 0.89 11.33 4.35
N SER A 43 1.79 10.47 4.84
CA SER A 43 2.36 10.57 6.19
C SER A 43 3.85 10.90 6.13
N PRO A 44 4.44 11.58 7.15
CA PRO A 44 5.88 11.75 7.24
C PRO A 44 6.61 10.41 7.33
N GLY A 45 7.76 10.26 6.64
CA GLY A 45 8.56 9.04 6.65
C GLY A 45 8.99 8.60 8.04
N GLU A 46 9.22 9.58 8.93
CA GLU A 46 9.61 9.36 10.33
C GLU A 46 8.54 8.57 11.13
N TYR A 47 7.28 8.53 10.69
CA TYR A 47 6.23 7.74 11.33
C TYR A 47 6.46 6.23 11.19
N ALA A 48 7.04 5.79 10.07
CA ALA A 48 7.41 4.39 9.89
C ALA A 48 8.68 4.02 10.70
N GLU A 49 9.55 5.00 10.94
CA GLU A 49 10.82 4.80 11.66
C GLU A 49 10.66 4.81 13.18
N SER A 50 9.56 5.34 13.71
CA SER A 50 9.33 5.44 15.15
C SER A 50 8.18 4.55 15.61
N LYS A 51 8.48 3.63 16.54
CA LYS A 51 7.48 2.78 17.19
C LYS A 51 6.37 3.55 17.91
N GLN A 52 6.63 4.81 18.30
CA GLN A 52 5.67 5.66 19.00
C GLN A 52 4.51 6.13 18.10
N PHE A 53 4.72 6.15 16.78
CA PHE A 53 3.71 6.60 15.82
C PHE A 53 2.87 5.46 15.21
N GLY A 54 3.13 4.19 15.59
CA GLY A 54 2.39 3.04 15.06
C GLY A 54 0.88 3.13 15.27
N ALA A 55 0.43 3.66 16.41
CA ALA A 55 -1.00 3.88 16.67
C ALA A 55 -1.60 4.95 15.72
N GLY A 56 -0.85 6.01 15.42
CA GLY A 56 -1.27 7.04 14.46
C GLY A 56 -1.42 6.47 13.04
N LEU A 57 -0.48 5.63 12.62
CA LEU A 57 -0.54 4.95 11.32
C LEU A 57 -1.77 4.04 11.21
N ALA A 58 -2.12 3.32 12.29
CA ALA A 58 -3.35 2.52 12.32
C ALA A 58 -4.59 3.40 12.13
N CYS A 59 -4.68 4.56 12.80
CA CYS A 59 -5.81 5.49 12.64
C CYS A 59 -5.94 5.97 11.20
N PHE A 60 -4.86 6.40 10.55
CA PHE A 60 -4.91 6.83 9.14
C PHE A 60 -5.29 5.72 8.18
N SER A 61 -4.93 4.46 8.50
CA SER A 61 -5.32 3.32 7.66
C SER A 61 -6.83 3.12 7.58
N PHE A 62 -7.61 3.55 8.58
CA PHE A 62 -9.07 3.45 8.55
C PHE A 62 -9.73 4.42 7.56
N GLU A 63 -9.08 5.54 7.25
CA GLU A 63 -9.58 6.54 6.30
C GLU A 63 -9.27 6.18 4.85
N ALA A 64 -8.42 5.18 4.63
CA ALA A 64 -8.01 4.73 3.30
C ALA A 64 -8.81 3.51 2.84
N ASP A 65 -8.86 3.31 1.52
CA ASP A 65 -9.37 2.08 0.90
C ASP A 65 -8.26 1.03 0.75
N VAL A 66 -7.00 1.49 0.60
CA VAL A 66 -5.81 0.67 0.43
C VAL A 66 -4.65 1.28 1.21
N VAL A 67 -3.82 0.45 1.83
CA VAL A 67 -2.56 0.86 2.46
C VAL A 67 -1.39 0.37 1.61
N GLY A 68 -0.50 1.27 1.25
CA GLY A 68 0.71 0.98 0.50
C GLY A 68 1.98 1.13 1.35
N ILE A 69 2.80 0.11 1.40
CA ILE A 69 4.15 0.18 1.97
C ILE A 69 5.13 0.45 0.83
N VAL A 70 5.84 1.57 0.90
CA VAL A 70 6.86 1.94 -0.08
C VAL A 70 8.23 1.62 0.46
N GLN A 71 9.01 0.85 -0.29
CA GLN A 71 10.38 0.50 0.04
C GLN A 71 11.28 0.58 -1.19
N ALA A 72 12.45 1.22 -1.04
CA ALA A 72 13.41 1.30 -2.14
C ALA A 72 14.10 -0.05 -2.35
N ALA A 73 14.37 -0.41 -3.62
CA ALA A 73 15.03 -1.67 -3.97
C ALA A 73 16.48 -1.75 -3.47
N ASP A 74 17.10 -0.62 -3.18
CA ASP A 74 18.46 -0.49 -2.65
C ASP A 74 18.51 -0.33 -1.11
N GLU A 75 17.40 -0.55 -0.43
CA GLU A 75 17.33 -0.43 1.02
C GLU A 75 18.14 -1.54 1.71
N PRO A 76 19.08 -1.20 2.63
CA PRO A 76 19.95 -2.20 3.24
C PRO A 76 19.31 -2.98 4.39
N TYR A 77 18.15 -2.53 4.91
CA TYR A 77 17.46 -3.18 6.04
C TYR A 77 15.94 -2.98 5.97
N ASN A 78 15.22 -3.91 6.58
CA ASN A 78 13.77 -3.87 6.65
C ASN A 78 13.30 -3.05 7.86
N LEU A 79 12.46 -2.03 7.61
CA LEU A 79 11.81 -1.25 8.67
C LEU A 79 10.46 -1.79 9.09
N PHE A 80 9.79 -2.48 8.20
CA PHE A 80 8.44 -2.97 8.45
C PHE A 80 8.48 -4.31 9.17
N SER A 81 7.82 -4.37 10.32
CA SER A 81 7.75 -5.61 11.09
C SER A 81 7.07 -6.73 10.30
N PRO A 82 7.54 -7.98 10.44
CA PRO A 82 6.76 -9.13 9.98
C PRO A 82 5.34 -9.09 10.56
N CYS A 83 4.37 -9.56 9.79
CA CYS A 83 2.96 -9.57 10.18
C CYS A 83 2.34 -8.19 10.44
N LEU A 84 2.88 -7.11 9.86
CA LEU A 84 2.30 -5.77 9.94
C LEU A 84 0.81 -5.78 9.53
N ARG A 85 0.44 -6.67 8.62
CA ARG A 85 -0.93 -6.93 8.16
C ARG A 85 -1.92 -7.15 9.29
N THR A 86 -1.50 -7.70 10.45
CA THR A 86 -2.41 -7.96 11.58
C THR A 86 -2.97 -6.70 12.22
N PHE A 87 -2.32 -5.56 12.03
CA PHE A 87 -2.73 -4.25 12.54
C PHE A 87 -3.46 -3.40 11.50
N ILE A 88 -3.49 -3.85 10.23
CA ILE A 88 -4.07 -3.11 9.12
C ILE A 88 -5.28 -3.87 8.59
N LEU A 89 -6.47 -3.28 8.71
CA LEU A 89 -7.74 -3.89 8.31
C LEU A 89 -8.10 -3.62 6.83
N ARG A 90 -7.23 -2.93 6.09
CA ARG A 90 -7.40 -2.62 4.67
C ARG A 90 -6.48 -3.49 3.81
N PRO A 91 -6.75 -3.66 2.51
CA PRO A 91 -5.78 -4.26 1.60
C PRO A 91 -4.41 -3.63 1.76
N LEU A 92 -3.37 -4.45 1.93
CA LEU A 92 -2.00 -4.01 2.11
C LEU A 92 -1.20 -4.35 0.86
N ILE A 93 -0.72 -3.33 0.16
CA ILE A 93 0.13 -3.51 -1.02
C ILE A 93 1.57 -3.08 -0.74
N GLY A 94 2.51 -3.75 -1.38
CA GLY A 94 3.92 -3.36 -1.38
C GLY A 94 4.26 -2.60 -2.68
N ILE A 95 5.02 -1.53 -2.57
CA ILE A 95 5.49 -0.74 -3.70
C ILE A 95 7.01 -0.65 -3.61
N ILE A 96 7.70 -1.27 -4.57
CA ILE A 96 9.16 -1.27 -4.64
C ILE A 96 9.60 -0.20 -5.62
N THR A 97 10.31 0.81 -5.11
CA THR A 97 10.85 1.92 -5.91
C THR A 97 12.34 1.71 -6.22
N LYS A 98 12.94 2.61 -7.03
CA LYS A 98 14.38 2.62 -7.37
C LYS A 98 14.87 1.27 -7.89
N THR A 99 14.07 0.61 -8.72
CA THR A 99 14.41 -0.70 -9.30
C THR A 99 15.61 -0.65 -10.24
N ASP A 100 15.98 0.54 -10.70
CA ASP A 100 17.13 0.86 -11.56
C ASP A 100 18.42 1.16 -10.79
N SER A 101 18.38 1.19 -9.46
CA SER A 101 19.58 1.41 -8.65
C SER A 101 20.61 0.29 -8.86
N PRO A 102 21.91 0.60 -8.98
CA PRO A 102 22.96 -0.41 -9.11
C PRO A 102 23.08 -1.31 -7.87
N TYR A 103 22.49 -0.91 -6.75
CA TYR A 103 22.45 -1.66 -5.50
C TYR A 103 21.09 -2.34 -5.26
N ALA A 104 20.20 -2.31 -6.25
CA ALA A 104 18.85 -2.88 -6.12
C ALA A 104 18.88 -4.39 -5.84
N ASN A 105 18.17 -4.82 -4.81
CA ASN A 105 17.94 -6.23 -4.50
C ASN A 105 16.43 -6.51 -4.39
N VAL A 106 15.76 -6.45 -5.54
CA VAL A 106 14.31 -6.63 -5.64
C VAL A 106 13.83 -7.95 -4.99
N PRO A 107 14.48 -9.11 -5.16
CA PRO A 107 14.06 -10.35 -4.51
C PRO A 107 14.03 -10.26 -2.98
N MET A 108 15.03 -9.62 -2.38
CA MET A 108 15.12 -9.42 -0.94
C MET A 108 14.00 -8.51 -0.43
N ILE A 109 13.81 -7.36 -1.08
CA ILE A 109 12.75 -6.41 -0.70
C ILE A 109 11.38 -7.04 -0.87
N LYS A 110 11.14 -7.76 -1.97
CA LYS A 110 9.89 -8.49 -2.20
C LYS A 110 9.59 -9.47 -1.06
N GLN A 111 10.59 -10.22 -0.60
CA GLN A 111 10.43 -11.15 0.53
C GLN A 111 10.06 -10.42 1.83
N TRP A 112 10.65 -9.25 2.09
CA TRP A 112 10.32 -8.45 3.27
C TRP A 112 8.88 -7.95 3.25
N LEU A 113 8.40 -7.48 2.10
CA LEU A 113 7.02 -7.03 1.92
C LEU A 113 6.02 -8.19 2.05
N LEU A 114 6.35 -9.36 1.53
CA LEU A 114 5.55 -10.57 1.74
C LEU A 114 5.49 -10.98 3.22
N ASN A 115 6.60 -10.88 3.94
CA ASN A 115 6.65 -11.15 5.38
C ASN A 115 5.85 -10.13 6.20
N ALA A 116 5.78 -8.88 5.75
CA ALA A 116 4.90 -7.86 6.32
C ALA A 116 3.42 -8.16 6.08
N GLY A 117 3.11 -9.02 5.12
CA GLY A 117 1.77 -9.48 4.78
C GLY A 117 1.11 -8.69 3.65
N CYS A 118 1.91 -8.14 2.72
CA CYS A 118 1.37 -7.50 1.53
C CYS A 118 0.60 -8.50 0.66
N ASP A 119 -0.61 -8.10 0.23
CA ASP A 119 -1.48 -8.90 -0.61
C ASP A 119 -1.02 -8.89 -2.09
N ARG A 120 -0.43 -7.76 -2.52
CA ARG A 120 0.09 -7.54 -3.88
C ARG A 120 1.35 -6.67 -3.82
N ILE A 121 2.27 -6.86 -4.77
CA ILE A 121 3.52 -6.10 -4.83
C ILE A 121 3.68 -5.52 -6.23
N PHE A 122 3.91 -4.20 -6.28
CA PHE A 122 4.17 -3.44 -7.49
C PHE A 122 5.65 -3.04 -7.54
N LEU A 123 6.25 -3.19 -8.72
CA LEU A 123 7.60 -2.72 -9.01
C LEU A 123 7.46 -1.44 -9.81
N VAL A 124 7.94 -0.33 -9.28
CA VAL A 124 7.78 0.96 -9.95
C VAL A 124 9.11 1.70 -10.11
N ASN A 125 9.26 2.33 -11.25
CA ASN A 125 10.31 3.32 -11.48
C ASN A 125 9.66 4.68 -11.67
N ASN A 126 9.89 5.59 -10.72
CA ASN A 126 9.25 6.90 -10.73
C ASN A 126 9.78 7.81 -11.85
N VAL A 127 11.00 7.54 -12.38
CA VAL A 127 11.64 8.32 -13.44
C VAL A 127 11.14 7.87 -14.81
N THR A 128 11.19 6.55 -15.07
CA THR A 128 10.76 5.98 -16.36
C THR A 128 9.25 5.74 -16.43
N ARG A 129 8.53 5.86 -15.31
CA ARG A 129 7.10 5.54 -15.12
C ARG A 129 6.77 4.04 -15.30
N GLU A 130 7.75 3.18 -15.40
CA GLU A 130 7.53 1.74 -15.47
C GLU A 130 6.77 1.24 -14.22
N GLY A 131 5.74 0.43 -14.41
CA GLY A 131 4.89 -0.12 -13.34
C GLY A 131 3.90 0.87 -12.70
N ILE A 132 3.99 2.17 -13.01
CA ILE A 132 3.03 3.18 -12.50
C ILE A 132 1.63 2.91 -13.07
N ASP A 133 1.52 2.57 -14.35
CA ASP A 133 0.22 2.35 -14.99
C ASP A 133 -0.50 1.12 -14.37
N GLU A 134 0.21 0.05 -14.05
CA GLU A 134 -0.35 -1.12 -13.35
C GLU A 134 -0.86 -0.75 -11.95
N LEU A 135 -0.11 0.07 -11.20
CA LEU A 135 -0.52 0.57 -9.90
C LEU A 135 -1.75 1.48 -10.02
N MET A 136 -1.77 2.36 -11.02
CA MET A 136 -2.91 3.25 -11.28
C MET A 136 -4.17 2.48 -11.68
N GLU A 137 -4.04 1.45 -12.52
CA GLU A 137 -5.15 0.57 -12.89
C GLU A 137 -5.74 -0.11 -11.65
N TYR A 138 -4.90 -0.66 -10.78
CA TYR A 138 -5.33 -1.23 -9.50
C TYR A 138 -6.05 -0.22 -8.60
N LEU A 139 -5.60 1.02 -8.56
CA LEU A 139 -6.21 2.08 -7.76
C LEU A 139 -7.48 2.64 -8.41
N ALA A 140 -7.61 2.57 -9.74
CA ALA A 140 -8.80 3.03 -10.46
C ALA A 140 -10.02 2.12 -10.25
N GLU A 141 -9.82 0.85 -9.90
CA GLU A 141 -10.91 -0.06 -9.53
C GLU A 141 -11.72 0.52 -8.37
N ASP A 142 -13.03 0.31 -8.39
CA ASP A 142 -13.87 0.73 -7.29
C ASP A 142 -13.52 -0.04 -6.01
N PRO A 143 -13.55 0.64 -4.83
CA PRO A 143 -13.36 -0.04 -3.56
C PRO A 143 -14.44 -1.13 -3.38
N VAL A 144 -14.01 -2.28 -2.88
CA VAL A 144 -14.96 -3.36 -2.58
C VAL A 144 -15.89 -2.90 -1.46
N LYS A 145 -17.15 -2.63 -1.79
CA LYS A 145 -18.20 -2.29 -0.84
C LYS A 145 -19.05 -3.54 -0.61
N ILE A 146 -18.92 -4.12 0.56
CA ILE A 146 -19.73 -5.27 0.96
C ILE A 146 -20.54 -4.94 2.21
N THR A 147 -21.68 -5.59 2.36
CA THR A 147 -22.48 -5.49 3.59
C THR A 147 -21.78 -6.22 4.73
N MET A 148 -22.17 -5.92 5.97
CA MET A 148 -21.62 -6.61 7.14
C MET A 148 -21.93 -8.12 7.10
N GLU A 149 -23.03 -8.52 6.50
CA GLU A 149 -23.44 -9.92 6.33
C GLU A 149 -22.59 -10.63 5.29
N GLN A 150 -22.31 -9.96 4.16
CA GLN A 150 -21.37 -10.44 3.14
C GLN A 150 -19.95 -10.57 3.69
N ALA A 151 -19.52 -9.64 4.54
CA ALA A 151 -18.22 -9.73 5.21
C ALA A 151 -18.13 -10.95 6.12
N LYS A 152 -19.17 -11.22 6.94
CA LYS A 152 -19.24 -12.40 7.78
C LYS A 152 -19.27 -13.70 6.97
N PHE A 153 -19.98 -13.72 5.85
CA PHE A 153 -20.02 -14.87 4.96
C PHE A 153 -18.62 -15.17 4.39
N LYS A 154 -17.91 -14.14 3.88
CA LYS A 154 -16.52 -14.28 3.40
C LYS A 154 -15.58 -14.77 4.51
N GLN A 155 -15.71 -14.21 5.72
CA GLN A 155 -14.91 -14.65 6.88
C GLN A 155 -15.15 -16.12 7.21
N HIS A 156 -16.38 -16.62 7.08
CA HIS A 156 -16.71 -18.04 7.30
C HIS A 156 -16.02 -18.96 6.29
N LEU A 157 -15.76 -18.45 5.08
CA LEU A 157 -15.01 -19.13 4.04
C LEU A 157 -13.48 -18.95 4.16
N GLY A 158 -13.01 -18.22 5.20
CA GLY A 158 -11.60 -17.89 5.37
C GLY A 158 -11.07 -16.85 4.39
N LEU A 159 -11.97 -16.10 3.74
CA LEU A 159 -11.67 -15.06 2.78
C LEU A 159 -11.58 -13.68 3.47
N LYS A 160 -10.80 -12.78 2.87
CA LYS A 160 -10.80 -11.36 3.23
C LYS A 160 -11.99 -10.65 2.56
N GLU A 161 -12.33 -9.48 3.06
CA GLU A 161 -13.46 -8.69 2.52
C GLU A 161 -13.31 -8.39 1.01
N TRP A 162 -12.09 -8.16 0.55
CA TRP A 162 -11.75 -7.82 -0.83
C TRP A 162 -11.39 -9.02 -1.72
N ASP A 163 -11.28 -10.22 -1.17
CA ASP A 163 -11.05 -11.42 -1.98
C ASP A 163 -12.30 -11.71 -2.83
N PRO A 164 -12.17 -12.15 -4.08
CA PRO A 164 -13.32 -12.63 -4.84
C PRO A 164 -13.89 -13.91 -4.19
N LEU A 165 -15.16 -14.17 -4.41
CA LEU A 165 -15.72 -15.48 -4.05
C LEU A 165 -15.10 -16.56 -4.95
N PRO A 166 -14.86 -17.78 -4.44
CA PRO A 166 -14.42 -18.90 -5.25
C PRO A 166 -15.44 -19.24 -6.35
N ASP A 167 -14.97 -19.81 -7.45
CA ASP A 167 -15.83 -20.23 -8.55
C ASP A 167 -16.97 -21.14 -8.06
N GLY A 168 -18.19 -20.77 -8.43
CA GLY A 168 -19.39 -21.51 -8.06
C GLY A 168 -19.93 -21.22 -6.65
N VAL A 169 -19.32 -20.28 -5.93
CA VAL A 169 -19.83 -19.81 -4.63
C VAL A 169 -20.50 -18.46 -4.83
N GLU A 170 -21.76 -18.38 -4.44
CA GLU A 170 -22.56 -17.14 -4.45
C GLU A 170 -22.95 -16.74 -3.03
N TYR A 171 -23.27 -15.48 -2.83
CA TYR A 171 -23.84 -15.05 -1.58
C TYR A 171 -25.21 -15.69 -1.38
N PRO A 172 -25.55 -16.14 -0.16
CA PRO A 172 -26.91 -16.62 0.14
C PRO A 172 -27.95 -15.53 -0.16
N ASP A 173 -29.15 -15.96 -0.54
CA ASP A 173 -30.25 -15.03 -0.80
C ASP A 173 -30.53 -14.14 0.42
N GLY A 174 -30.56 -12.83 0.19
CA GLY A 174 -30.88 -11.82 1.20
C GLY A 174 -29.69 -11.13 1.87
N ILE A 175 -28.42 -11.43 1.43
CA ILE A 175 -27.23 -10.73 1.92
C ILE A 175 -26.36 -10.14 0.80
#